data_102d896bd1f2d2b8c95e93c260dd086e
#
_entry.id   102d896bd1f2d2b8c95e93c260dd086e
#
_cell.length_a   1.000
_cell.length_b   1.000
_cell.length_c   1.000
_cell.angle_alpha   90.00
_cell.angle_beta   90.00
_cell.angle_gamma   90.00
#
_symmetry.space_group_name_H-M   'P 1'
#
loop_
_entity.id
_entity.type
_entity.pdbx_description
1 polymer ?
#
loop_
_entity_poly.entity_id
_entity_poly.type
_entity_poly.pdbx_seq_one_letter_code
_entity_poly.pdbx_strand_id
1 'polypeptide(L)'
;LREGGFSAGFTWDDFIQDLVSTEGTLTAVAEKLCAARKWEEDVGSVERALRRLRSRGQMAGGKWGSRTLAVFGLPGGVRARLRWMGAYHSRFTDLPVSVCQDLVRLWDHPPTTERREDRVWLALARTTIALRQNDFAAARTELERAEPDLTVAPEEARIEAALAHAFMASRTAPADVAALLERVPPLLLHVTGGEDRACLLARYIDQRAYALGTIDGGTQDGAAREKLYRQIPTKGAPPFALCRRANGLAYALWKQGRRQEAAAHAREAARHAGDGGHVRMRAMALAMLARIEQGPEAEDARVRATSIGQRLEDE
;
A
#
# COMPACT_ATOMS: atom_id res chain seq x y z
N LEU A 1 -15.54 -4.63 17.92
CA LEU A 1 -14.72 -3.39 17.93
C LEU A 1 -15.56 -2.29 18.54
N ARG A 2 -15.19 -1.84 19.75
CA ARG A 2 -15.85 -0.70 20.41
C ARG A 2 -15.65 0.55 19.53
N GLU A 3 -16.68 1.39 19.43
CA GLU A 3 -16.67 2.69 18.73
C GLU A 3 -15.72 3.74 19.35
N GLY A 4 -14.82 3.34 20.22
CA GLY A 4 -13.71 4.17 20.71
C GLY A 4 -12.57 4.09 19.72
N GLY A 5 -12.53 5.04 18.78
CA GLY A 5 -11.51 5.07 17.75
C GLY A 5 -10.11 4.93 18.33
N PHE A 6 -9.23 4.24 17.61
CA PHE A 6 -7.80 4.12 17.90
C PHE A 6 -7.09 5.50 17.78
N SER A 7 -7.50 6.43 18.61
CA SER A 7 -6.89 7.78 18.68
C SER A 7 -5.49 7.76 19.29
N ALA A 8 -5.07 6.62 19.87
CA ALA A 8 -3.79 6.47 20.56
C ALA A 8 -2.91 5.33 20.00
N GLY A 9 -3.24 4.80 18.81
CA GLY A 9 -2.56 3.61 18.26
C GLY A 9 -3.00 2.32 18.95
N PHE A 10 -2.25 1.22 18.71
CA PHE A 10 -2.55 -0.11 19.27
C PHE A 10 -1.48 -0.51 20.27
N THR A 11 -1.85 -0.67 21.54
CA THR A 11 -0.95 -0.93 22.67
C THR A 11 -0.94 -2.40 23.10
N TRP A 12 -0.02 -2.77 24.01
CA TRP A 12 -0.05 -4.09 24.65
C TRP A 12 -1.29 -4.32 25.49
N ASP A 13 -1.87 -3.28 26.07
CA ASP A 13 -3.15 -3.41 26.79
C ASP A 13 -4.28 -3.79 25.85
N ASP A 14 -4.40 -3.09 24.72
CA ASP A 14 -5.39 -3.40 23.67
C ASP A 14 -5.22 -4.83 23.17
N PHE A 15 -3.96 -5.27 22.93
CA PHE A 15 -3.66 -6.62 22.48
C PHE A 15 -4.09 -7.69 23.48
N ILE A 16 -3.73 -7.53 24.75
CA ILE A 16 -4.14 -8.51 25.78
C ILE A 16 -5.66 -8.47 26.02
N GLN A 17 -6.30 -7.31 25.95
CA GLN A 17 -7.76 -7.21 26.03
C GLN A 17 -8.46 -7.93 24.86
N ASP A 18 -7.93 -7.82 23.64
CA ASP A 18 -8.45 -8.55 22.48
C ASP A 18 -8.32 -10.06 22.67
N LEU A 19 -7.16 -10.52 23.16
CA LEU A 19 -6.96 -11.94 23.49
C LEU A 19 -7.92 -12.43 24.57
N VAL A 20 -8.12 -11.66 25.64
CA VAL A 20 -9.07 -12.00 26.72
C VAL A 20 -10.51 -12.02 26.18
N SER A 21 -10.86 -11.09 25.29
CA SER A 21 -12.18 -11.08 24.65
C SER A 21 -12.43 -12.32 23.79
N THR A 22 -11.38 -12.85 23.18
CA THR A 22 -11.45 -14.03 22.31
C THR A 22 -11.43 -15.35 23.10
N GLU A 23 -10.56 -15.45 24.12
CA GLU A 23 -10.32 -16.67 24.89
C GLU A 23 -11.17 -16.75 26.18
N GLY A 24 -11.87 -15.68 26.53
CA GLY A 24 -12.72 -15.56 27.70
C GLY A 24 -12.03 -15.02 28.95
N THR A 25 -10.84 -15.50 29.30
CA THR A 25 -10.10 -15.08 30.50
C THR A 25 -8.61 -14.95 30.27
N LEU A 26 -7.92 -14.18 31.11
CA LEU A 26 -6.46 -14.10 31.08
C LEU A 26 -5.81 -15.44 31.41
N THR A 27 -6.43 -16.26 32.26
CA THR A 27 -6.01 -17.61 32.60
C THR A 27 -6.04 -18.51 31.34
N ALA A 28 -7.13 -18.48 30.56
CA ALA A 28 -7.23 -19.25 29.32
C ALA A 28 -6.16 -18.83 28.29
N VAL A 29 -5.85 -17.54 28.18
CA VAL A 29 -4.74 -17.07 27.37
C VAL A 29 -3.40 -17.63 27.85
N ALA A 30 -3.16 -17.64 29.18
CA ALA A 30 -1.94 -18.18 29.78
C ALA A 30 -1.82 -19.71 29.57
N GLU A 31 -2.90 -20.45 29.76
CA GLU A 31 -2.97 -21.91 29.50
C GLU A 31 -2.63 -22.23 28.03
N LYS A 32 -3.21 -21.49 27.10
CA LYS A 32 -2.95 -21.65 25.67
C LYS A 32 -1.48 -21.35 25.31
N LEU A 33 -0.88 -20.35 25.94
CA LEU A 33 0.55 -20.04 25.80
C LEU A 33 1.42 -21.17 26.33
N CYS A 34 1.12 -21.72 27.51
CA CYS A 34 1.85 -22.86 28.08
C CYS A 34 1.74 -24.10 27.18
N ALA A 35 0.55 -24.40 26.69
CA ALA A 35 0.30 -25.56 25.83
C ALA A 35 0.99 -25.47 24.46
N ALA A 36 1.04 -24.28 23.87
CA ALA A 36 1.52 -24.08 22.50
C ALA A 36 2.98 -24.46 22.28
N ARG A 37 3.85 -24.35 23.29
CA ARG A 37 5.31 -24.55 23.12
C ARG A 37 5.99 -25.33 24.26
N LYS A 38 5.24 -26.06 25.10
CA LYS A 38 5.77 -26.85 26.23
C LYS A 38 6.79 -26.06 27.06
N TRP A 39 6.48 -24.81 27.37
CA TRP A 39 7.35 -24.00 28.22
C TRP A 39 7.24 -24.49 29.68
N GLU A 40 8.33 -24.46 30.40
CA GLU A 40 8.41 -24.94 31.78
C GLU A 40 7.72 -24.02 32.80
N GLU A 41 7.30 -22.82 32.36
CA GLU A 41 6.63 -21.86 33.22
C GLU A 41 5.21 -22.32 33.57
N ASP A 42 4.80 -22.18 34.84
CA ASP A 42 3.43 -22.41 35.30
C ASP A 42 2.48 -21.29 34.85
N VAL A 43 1.19 -21.62 34.75
CA VAL A 43 0.14 -20.72 34.30
C VAL A 43 0.09 -19.41 35.09
N GLY A 44 0.24 -19.47 36.42
CA GLY A 44 0.23 -18.29 37.28
C GLY A 44 1.42 -17.34 37.03
N SER A 45 2.58 -17.89 36.69
CA SER A 45 3.76 -17.08 36.29
C SER A 45 3.53 -16.42 34.94
N VAL A 46 2.91 -17.11 33.98
CA VAL A 46 2.54 -16.56 32.67
C VAL A 46 1.51 -15.46 32.82
N GLU A 47 0.46 -15.64 33.63
CA GLU A 47 -0.51 -14.58 33.92
C GLU A 47 0.12 -13.31 34.48
N ARG A 48 1.03 -13.45 35.47
CA ARG A 48 1.75 -12.28 36.03
C ARG A 48 2.57 -11.59 34.95
N ALA A 49 3.16 -12.35 34.03
CA ALA A 49 3.91 -11.77 32.90
C ALA A 49 3.02 -11.03 31.92
N LEU A 50 1.82 -11.56 31.60
CA LEU A 50 0.84 -10.91 30.73
C LEU A 50 0.29 -9.62 31.36
N ARG A 51 0.03 -9.61 32.70
CA ARG A 51 -0.36 -8.37 33.40
C ARG A 51 0.74 -7.30 33.32
N ARG A 52 2.02 -7.68 33.46
CA ARG A 52 3.15 -6.75 33.27
C ARG A 52 3.30 -6.31 31.83
N LEU A 53 2.99 -7.18 30.84
CA LEU A 53 3.01 -6.83 29.43
C LEU A 53 1.96 -5.75 29.12
N ARG A 54 0.75 -5.85 29.67
CA ARG A 54 -0.30 -4.82 29.54
C ARG A 54 0.18 -3.42 29.95
N SER A 55 0.95 -3.31 31.03
CA SER A 55 1.44 -2.02 31.55
C SER A 55 2.59 -1.42 30.74
N ARG A 56 3.10 -2.11 29.72
CA ARG A 56 4.21 -1.60 28.88
C ARG A 56 3.79 -0.52 27.89
N GLY A 57 2.50 -0.33 27.64
CA GLY A 57 2.02 0.66 26.69
C GLY A 57 2.57 0.42 25.28
N GLN A 58 3.47 1.29 24.84
CA GLN A 58 4.12 1.25 23.53
C GLN A 58 5.59 0.82 23.57
N MET A 59 6.11 0.43 24.73
CA MET A 59 7.48 -0.06 24.87
C MET A 59 7.60 -1.51 24.36
N ALA A 60 8.84 -1.94 24.06
CA ALA A 60 9.10 -3.31 23.62
C ALA A 60 8.52 -4.35 24.58
N GLY A 61 7.84 -5.37 24.04
CA GLY A 61 7.20 -6.44 24.83
C GLY A 61 8.18 -7.43 25.48
N GLY A 62 9.42 -7.44 24.99
CA GLY A 62 10.46 -8.37 25.44
C GLY A 62 10.08 -9.83 25.21
N LYS A 63 10.65 -10.73 26.04
CA LYS A 63 10.40 -12.19 25.91
C LYS A 63 8.92 -12.52 25.83
N TRP A 64 8.08 -11.90 26.64
CA TRP A 64 6.65 -12.24 26.69
C TRP A 64 5.85 -11.61 25.54
N GLY A 65 6.19 -10.42 25.10
CA GLY A 65 5.62 -9.83 23.89
C GLY A 65 5.87 -10.71 22.67
N SER A 66 7.12 -11.07 22.42
CA SER A 66 7.52 -11.94 21.30
C SER A 66 6.84 -13.32 21.36
N ARG A 67 6.75 -13.92 22.56
CA ARG A 67 6.09 -15.24 22.76
C ARG A 67 4.58 -15.16 22.48
N THR A 68 3.92 -14.14 23.01
CA THR A 68 2.47 -13.96 22.81
C THR A 68 2.15 -13.70 21.35
N LEU A 69 2.91 -12.85 20.68
CA LEU A 69 2.76 -12.61 19.24
C LEU A 69 3.06 -13.85 18.39
N ALA A 70 4.01 -14.70 18.80
CA ALA A 70 4.33 -15.92 18.07
C ALA A 70 3.21 -16.96 18.13
N VAL A 71 2.40 -16.99 19.19
CA VAL A 71 1.28 -17.92 19.36
C VAL A 71 -0.01 -17.39 18.76
N PHE A 72 -0.36 -16.13 19.04
CA PHE A 72 -1.66 -15.58 18.66
C PHE A 72 -1.61 -14.69 17.41
N GLY A 73 -0.44 -14.15 17.07
CA GLY A 73 -0.33 -13.13 16.04
C GLY A 73 -0.96 -11.79 16.46
N LEU A 74 -0.92 -10.80 15.60
CA LEU A 74 -1.72 -9.59 15.78
C LEU A 74 -3.18 -9.85 15.39
N PRO A 75 -4.15 -9.18 16.03
CA PRO A 75 -5.56 -9.25 15.64
C PRO A 75 -5.76 -8.95 14.16
N GLY A 76 -6.73 -9.63 13.53
CA GLY A 76 -7.01 -9.46 12.10
C GLY A 76 -7.30 -8.02 11.69
N GLY A 77 -8.04 -7.26 12.52
CA GLY A 77 -8.33 -5.85 12.29
C GLY A 77 -7.08 -4.96 12.33
N VAL A 78 -6.12 -5.29 13.20
CA VAL A 78 -4.83 -4.57 13.29
C VAL A 78 -4.01 -4.83 12.04
N ARG A 79 -3.86 -6.09 11.63
CA ARG A 79 -3.15 -6.47 10.39
C ARG A 79 -3.79 -5.85 9.14
N ALA A 80 -5.11 -5.84 9.07
CA ALA A 80 -5.83 -5.19 7.99
C ALA A 80 -5.56 -3.67 7.93
N ARG A 81 -5.44 -3.01 9.09
CA ARG A 81 -5.08 -1.57 9.17
C ARG A 81 -3.65 -1.32 8.69
N LEU A 82 -2.68 -2.12 9.13
CA LEU A 82 -1.29 -1.99 8.69
C LEU A 82 -1.17 -2.20 7.17
N ARG A 83 -1.81 -3.24 6.64
CA ARG A 83 -1.89 -3.50 5.21
C ARG A 83 -2.55 -2.34 4.46
N TRP A 84 -3.63 -1.79 4.96
CA TRP A 84 -4.31 -0.64 4.36
C TRP A 84 -3.39 0.58 4.26
N MET A 85 -2.54 0.84 5.26
CA MET A 85 -1.56 1.92 5.19
C MET A 85 -0.46 1.64 4.16
N GLY A 86 0.03 0.40 4.08
CA GLY A 86 1.14 0.04 3.19
C GLY A 86 0.77 -0.30 1.75
N ALA A 87 -0.48 -0.65 1.48
CA ALA A 87 -0.93 -0.98 0.13
C ALA A 87 -1.23 0.29 -0.68
N TYR A 88 -0.50 0.50 -1.76
CA TYR A 88 -0.62 1.70 -2.59
C TYR A 88 -2.02 1.88 -3.22
N HIS A 89 -2.71 0.80 -3.52
CA HIS A 89 -4.06 0.84 -4.11
C HIS A 89 -5.18 1.05 -3.07
N SER A 90 -4.81 1.22 -1.80
CA SER A 90 -5.75 1.54 -0.73
C SER A 90 -6.14 3.02 -0.73
N ARG A 91 -7.18 3.34 0.05
CA ARG A 91 -7.63 4.72 0.26
C ARG A 91 -6.71 5.53 1.19
N PHE A 92 -5.67 4.92 1.77
CA PHE A 92 -4.66 5.64 2.55
C PHE A 92 -3.95 6.71 1.72
N THR A 93 -3.67 6.41 0.45
CA THR A 93 -3.02 7.37 -0.46
C THR A 93 -3.94 8.53 -0.89
N ASP A 94 -5.21 8.48 -0.56
CA ASP A 94 -6.21 9.53 -0.81
C ASP A 94 -6.35 10.52 0.37
N LEU A 95 -5.59 10.31 1.46
CA LEU A 95 -5.51 11.23 2.59
C LEU A 95 -4.41 12.28 2.37
N PRO A 96 -4.52 13.48 3.00
CA PRO A 96 -3.41 14.42 3.06
C PRO A 96 -2.14 13.77 3.61
N VAL A 97 -0.97 14.21 3.14
CA VAL A 97 0.32 13.65 3.56
C VAL A 97 0.52 13.77 5.07
N SER A 98 0.16 14.93 5.65
CA SER A 98 0.23 15.16 7.10
C SER A 98 -0.60 14.13 7.89
N VAL A 99 -1.81 13.83 7.44
CA VAL A 99 -2.68 12.82 8.06
C VAL A 99 -2.08 11.42 7.91
N CYS A 100 -1.49 11.10 6.75
CA CYS A 100 -0.78 9.83 6.55
C CYS A 100 0.39 9.68 7.54
N GLN A 101 1.19 10.74 7.72
CA GLN A 101 2.32 10.76 8.65
C GLN A 101 1.86 10.54 10.10
N ASP A 102 0.79 11.21 10.52
CA ASP A 102 0.25 11.05 11.87
C ASP A 102 -0.29 9.63 12.10
N LEU A 103 -1.01 9.08 11.12
CA LEU A 103 -1.50 7.70 11.21
C LEU A 103 -0.34 6.70 11.31
N VAL A 104 0.69 6.81 10.48
CA VAL A 104 1.86 5.93 10.56
C VAL A 104 2.53 6.08 11.93
N ARG A 105 2.72 7.30 12.43
CA ARG A 105 3.33 7.54 13.77
C ARG A 105 2.55 6.88 14.89
N LEU A 106 1.21 6.91 14.82
CA LEU A 106 0.33 6.26 15.81
C LEU A 106 0.44 4.73 15.82
N TRP A 107 0.94 4.13 14.74
CA TRP A 107 1.02 2.67 14.61
C TRP A 107 2.46 2.14 14.57
N ASP A 108 3.48 3.01 14.48
CA ASP A 108 4.89 2.66 14.37
C ASP A 108 5.56 2.45 15.75
N HIS A 109 4.97 1.56 16.55
CA HIS A 109 5.48 1.18 17.86
C HIS A 109 5.01 -0.24 18.23
N PRO A 110 5.62 -0.90 19.26
CA PRO A 110 5.09 -2.16 19.77
C PRO A 110 3.62 -2.05 20.24
N PRO A 111 2.83 -3.11 20.02
CA PRO A 111 3.22 -4.43 19.52
C PRO A 111 3.31 -4.56 17.99
N THR A 112 2.86 -3.58 17.22
CA THR A 112 2.75 -3.64 15.74
C THR A 112 4.11 -3.80 15.06
N THR A 113 5.18 -3.22 15.62
CA THR A 113 6.53 -3.28 15.07
C THR A 113 7.34 -4.50 15.51
N GLU A 114 6.82 -5.34 16.41
CA GLU A 114 7.58 -6.52 16.87
C GLU A 114 7.52 -7.70 15.90
N ARG A 115 6.54 -7.73 14.99
CA ARG A 115 6.46 -8.76 13.95
C ARG A 115 7.08 -8.26 12.66
N ARG A 116 7.97 -9.08 12.08
CA ARG A 116 8.73 -8.76 10.87
C ARG A 116 7.82 -8.46 9.67
N GLU A 117 6.80 -9.29 9.45
CA GLU A 117 5.84 -9.14 8.37
C GLU A 117 5.00 -7.85 8.47
N ASP A 118 4.71 -7.40 9.69
CA ASP A 118 3.90 -6.22 9.94
C ASP A 118 4.71 -4.93 9.79
N ARG A 119 6.01 -4.95 10.15
CA ARG A 119 6.94 -3.82 9.90
C ARG A 119 7.07 -3.46 8.43
N VAL A 120 7.00 -4.46 7.54
CA VAL A 120 7.08 -4.21 6.09
C VAL A 120 5.95 -3.29 5.63
N TRP A 121 4.73 -3.48 6.11
CA TRP A 121 3.61 -2.59 5.75
C TRP A 121 3.82 -1.14 6.20
N LEU A 122 4.38 -0.94 7.40
CA LEU A 122 4.71 0.41 7.89
C LEU A 122 5.82 1.06 7.07
N ALA A 123 6.85 0.31 6.71
CA ALA A 123 7.92 0.80 5.84
C ALA A 123 7.37 1.17 4.44
N LEU A 124 6.48 0.37 3.86
CA LEU A 124 5.81 0.69 2.59
C LEU A 124 4.93 1.94 2.69
N ALA A 125 4.24 2.13 3.81
CA ALA A 125 3.47 3.35 4.06
C ALA A 125 4.38 4.58 4.06
N ARG A 126 5.51 4.55 4.79
CA ARG A 126 6.51 5.63 4.82
C ARG A 126 7.15 5.85 3.45
N THR A 127 7.46 4.78 2.71
CA THR A 127 7.94 4.86 1.32
C THR A 127 6.94 5.63 0.45
N THR A 128 5.66 5.29 0.53
CA THR A 128 4.61 5.97 -0.24
C THR A 128 4.50 7.45 0.12
N ILE A 129 4.58 7.79 1.41
CA ILE A 129 4.57 9.18 1.89
C ILE A 129 5.77 9.94 1.31
N ALA A 130 6.98 9.39 1.41
CA ALA A 130 8.20 10.01 0.89
C ALA A 130 8.13 10.21 -0.64
N LEU A 131 7.63 9.23 -1.38
CA LEU A 131 7.44 9.35 -2.84
C LEU A 131 6.41 10.42 -3.23
N ARG A 132 5.39 10.66 -2.41
CA ARG A 132 4.41 11.73 -2.62
C ARG A 132 5.02 13.13 -2.41
N GLN A 133 6.05 13.23 -1.58
CA GLN A 133 6.81 14.44 -1.31
C GLN A 133 8.07 14.58 -2.19
N ASN A 134 8.20 13.76 -3.24
CA ASN A 134 9.39 13.66 -4.10
C ASN A 134 10.71 13.38 -3.35
N ASP A 135 10.64 12.92 -2.09
CA ASP A 135 11.81 12.55 -1.29
C ASP A 135 12.27 11.11 -1.60
N PHE A 136 13.01 10.95 -2.70
CA PHE A 136 13.53 9.65 -3.13
C PHE A 136 14.58 9.09 -2.19
N ALA A 137 15.28 9.94 -1.42
CA ALA A 137 16.29 9.49 -0.45
C ALA A 137 15.60 8.82 0.75
N ALA A 138 14.59 9.47 1.32
CA ALA A 138 13.79 8.89 2.40
C ALA A 138 13.07 7.61 1.94
N ALA A 139 12.49 7.61 0.72
CA ALA A 139 11.83 6.43 0.16
C ALA A 139 12.78 5.24 0.05
N ARG A 140 14.02 5.46 -0.39
CA ARG A 140 15.06 4.43 -0.46
C ARG A 140 15.39 3.87 0.92
N THR A 141 15.63 4.74 1.89
CA THR A 141 15.93 4.35 3.27
C THR A 141 14.83 3.46 3.87
N GLU A 142 13.57 3.78 3.61
CA GLU A 142 12.46 2.97 4.12
C GLU A 142 12.36 1.59 3.43
N LEU A 143 12.63 1.51 2.13
CA LEU A 143 12.69 0.23 1.41
C LEU A 143 13.87 -0.63 1.87
N GLU A 144 15.06 -0.04 2.06
CA GLU A 144 16.24 -0.73 2.61
C GLU A 144 15.97 -1.27 4.02
N ARG A 145 15.20 -0.52 4.82
CA ARG A 145 14.76 -0.96 6.16
C ARG A 145 13.82 -2.16 6.10
N ALA A 146 12.98 -2.26 5.06
CA ALA A 146 12.06 -3.38 4.86
C ALA A 146 12.74 -4.64 4.32
N GLU A 147 13.84 -4.51 3.57
CA GLU A 147 14.49 -5.60 2.83
C GLU A 147 14.73 -6.88 3.66
N PRO A 148 15.29 -6.82 4.89
CA PRO A 148 15.53 -8.02 5.70
C PRO A 148 14.26 -8.78 6.08
N ASP A 149 13.11 -8.10 6.08
CA ASP A 149 11.82 -8.64 6.51
C ASP A 149 10.95 -9.12 5.33
N LEU A 150 11.31 -8.78 4.07
CA LEU A 150 10.57 -9.18 2.87
C LEU A 150 10.47 -10.70 2.71
N THR A 151 11.44 -11.47 3.22
CA THR A 151 11.44 -12.93 3.10
C THR A 151 10.28 -13.61 3.84
N VAL A 152 9.74 -12.96 4.86
CA VAL A 152 8.60 -13.44 5.67
C VAL A 152 7.32 -12.65 5.43
N ALA A 153 7.39 -11.62 4.59
CA ALA A 153 6.26 -10.77 4.27
C ALA A 153 5.27 -11.47 3.30
N PRO A 154 3.98 -11.13 3.35
CA PRO A 154 3.00 -11.59 2.37
C PRO A 154 3.41 -11.19 0.94
N GLU A 155 2.95 -11.96 -0.06
CA GLU A 155 3.25 -11.72 -1.46
C GLU A 155 2.86 -10.31 -1.90
N GLU A 156 1.74 -9.79 -1.43
CA GLU A 156 1.27 -8.44 -1.75
C GLU A 156 2.28 -7.38 -1.29
N ALA A 157 2.84 -7.50 -0.08
CA ALA A 157 3.86 -6.58 0.42
C ALA A 157 5.17 -6.67 -0.38
N ARG A 158 5.56 -7.87 -0.77
CA ARG A 158 6.73 -8.12 -1.62
C ARG A 158 6.55 -7.50 -3.02
N ILE A 159 5.36 -7.61 -3.60
CA ILE A 159 5.02 -6.97 -4.87
C ILE A 159 5.04 -5.44 -4.72
N GLU A 160 4.43 -4.90 -3.66
CA GLU A 160 4.44 -3.47 -3.38
C GLU A 160 5.88 -2.92 -3.29
N ALA A 161 6.78 -3.62 -2.58
CA ALA A 161 8.19 -3.25 -2.48
C ALA A 161 8.88 -3.30 -3.86
N ALA A 162 8.68 -4.37 -4.64
CA ALA A 162 9.26 -4.49 -5.98
C ALA A 162 8.78 -3.37 -6.92
N LEU A 163 7.50 -3.03 -6.87
CA LEU A 163 6.94 -1.92 -7.66
C LEU A 163 7.47 -0.56 -7.21
N ALA A 164 7.68 -0.34 -5.91
CA ALA A 164 8.27 0.89 -5.40
C ALA A 164 9.74 1.01 -5.82
N HIS A 165 10.52 -0.06 -5.75
CA HIS A 165 11.89 -0.10 -6.27
C HIS A 165 11.95 0.19 -7.78
N ALA A 166 11.08 -0.44 -8.57
CA ALA A 166 11.01 -0.20 -10.01
C ALA A 166 10.64 1.25 -10.35
N PHE A 167 9.72 1.84 -9.60
CA PHE A 167 9.35 3.25 -9.75
C PHE A 167 10.54 4.17 -9.47
N MET A 168 11.29 3.93 -8.41
CA MET A 168 12.48 4.71 -8.09
C MET A 168 13.58 4.52 -9.13
N ALA A 169 13.85 3.27 -9.52
CA ALA A 169 14.84 2.96 -10.54
C ALA A 169 14.52 3.61 -11.89
N SER A 170 13.24 3.75 -12.25
CA SER A 170 12.85 4.43 -13.49
C SER A 170 13.33 5.89 -13.59
N ARG A 171 13.72 6.50 -12.48
CA ARG A 171 14.21 7.88 -12.39
C ARG A 171 15.72 7.97 -12.16
N THR A 172 16.35 6.94 -11.61
CA THR A 172 17.76 6.96 -11.19
C THR A 172 18.63 5.95 -11.93
N ALA A 173 18.08 4.81 -12.33
CA ALA A 173 18.77 3.70 -12.98
C ALA A 173 17.81 2.94 -13.93
N PRO A 174 17.37 3.55 -15.04
CA PRO A 174 16.33 2.97 -15.92
C PRO A 174 16.64 1.56 -16.44
N ALA A 175 17.92 1.21 -16.60
CA ALA A 175 18.35 -0.11 -17.03
C ALA A 175 17.94 -1.25 -16.07
N ASP A 176 17.75 -0.94 -14.78
CA ASP A 176 17.44 -1.95 -13.76
C ASP A 176 15.94 -2.25 -13.66
N VAL A 177 15.10 -1.40 -14.25
CA VAL A 177 13.63 -1.47 -14.10
C VAL A 177 13.07 -2.81 -14.58
N ALA A 178 13.56 -3.30 -15.72
CA ALA A 178 13.08 -4.57 -16.28
C ALA A 178 13.33 -5.74 -15.33
N ALA A 179 14.55 -5.87 -14.80
CA ALA A 179 14.93 -6.93 -13.87
C ALA A 179 14.14 -6.86 -12.55
N LEU A 180 13.86 -5.64 -12.05
CA LEU A 180 13.02 -5.45 -10.86
C LEU A 180 11.58 -5.88 -11.11
N LEU A 181 11.01 -5.57 -12.27
CA LEU A 181 9.66 -5.92 -12.63
C LEU A 181 9.47 -7.42 -12.93
N GLU A 182 10.50 -8.14 -13.36
CA GLU A 182 10.46 -9.59 -13.56
C GLU A 182 10.20 -10.38 -12.27
N ARG A 183 10.45 -9.78 -11.11
CA ARG A 183 10.14 -10.38 -9.79
C ARG A 183 8.64 -10.43 -9.49
N VAL A 184 7.82 -9.62 -10.17
CA VAL A 184 6.40 -9.44 -9.83
C VAL A 184 5.50 -10.57 -10.33
N PRO A 185 5.59 -11.06 -11.60
CA PRO A 185 4.67 -12.07 -12.11
C PRO A 185 4.60 -13.37 -11.29
N PRO A 186 5.72 -13.96 -10.82
CA PRO A 186 5.66 -15.15 -9.98
C PRO A 186 4.89 -14.92 -8.68
N LEU A 187 5.06 -13.76 -8.05
CA LEU A 187 4.37 -13.42 -6.80
C LEU A 187 2.86 -13.20 -7.03
N LEU A 188 2.47 -12.61 -8.17
CA LEU A 188 1.05 -12.40 -8.50
C LEU A 188 0.24 -13.70 -8.58
N LEU A 189 0.88 -14.84 -8.87
CA LEU A 189 0.22 -16.14 -8.91
C LEU A 189 -0.25 -16.59 -7.52
N HIS A 190 0.42 -16.14 -6.47
CA HIS A 190 0.14 -16.52 -5.08
C HIS A 190 -0.77 -15.52 -4.34
N VAL A 191 -1.08 -14.37 -4.93
CA VAL A 191 -2.04 -13.42 -4.35
C VAL A 191 -3.44 -14.01 -4.41
N THR A 192 -4.04 -14.26 -3.24
CA THR A 192 -5.34 -14.95 -3.11
C THR A 192 -6.53 -14.00 -3.26
N GLY A 193 -6.40 -12.73 -2.87
CA GLY A 193 -7.46 -11.72 -3.00
C GLY A 193 -7.64 -11.27 -4.43
N GLY A 194 -8.82 -11.54 -5.03
CA GLY A 194 -9.10 -11.20 -6.44
C GLY A 194 -8.97 -9.70 -6.75
N GLU A 195 -9.46 -8.83 -5.86
CA GLU A 195 -9.34 -7.38 -6.00
C GLU A 195 -7.90 -6.90 -5.89
N ASP A 196 -7.15 -7.38 -4.88
CA ASP A 196 -5.75 -7.02 -4.71
C ASP A 196 -4.91 -7.46 -5.89
N ARG A 197 -5.12 -8.70 -6.35
CA ARG A 197 -4.42 -9.23 -7.52
C ARG A 197 -4.68 -8.38 -8.76
N ALA A 198 -5.92 -7.93 -8.98
CA ALA A 198 -6.26 -7.06 -10.10
C ALA A 198 -5.60 -5.67 -9.97
N CYS A 199 -5.58 -5.10 -8.78
CA CYS A 199 -4.92 -3.81 -8.50
C CYS A 199 -3.40 -3.88 -8.69
N LEU A 200 -2.76 -4.92 -8.15
CA LEU A 200 -1.31 -5.14 -8.27
C LEU A 200 -0.90 -5.43 -9.71
N LEU A 201 -1.69 -6.23 -10.46
CA LEU A 201 -1.50 -6.47 -11.88
C LEU A 201 -1.59 -5.16 -12.68
N ALA A 202 -2.60 -4.34 -12.41
CA ALA A 202 -2.76 -3.06 -13.08
C ALA A 202 -1.57 -2.12 -12.84
N ARG A 203 -1.03 -2.07 -11.62
CA ARG A 203 0.19 -1.32 -11.29
C ARG A 203 1.43 -1.89 -11.97
N TYR A 204 1.57 -3.20 -11.99
CA TYR A 204 2.68 -3.86 -12.70
C TYR A 204 2.68 -3.51 -14.19
N ILE A 205 1.53 -3.59 -14.85
CA ILE A 205 1.40 -3.22 -16.26
C ILE A 205 1.70 -1.72 -16.46
N ASP A 206 1.23 -0.86 -15.58
CA ASP A 206 1.49 0.58 -15.62
C ASP A 206 3.01 0.88 -15.53
N GLN A 207 3.72 0.23 -14.61
CA GLN A 207 5.16 0.36 -14.48
C GLN A 207 5.91 -0.17 -15.71
N ARG A 208 5.49 -1.29 -16.28
CA ARG A 208 6.05 -1.80 -17.54
C ARG A 208 5.85 -0.84 -18.70
N ALA A 209 4.64 -0.29 -18.83
CA ALA A 209 4.33 0.68 -19.87
C ALA A 209 5.14 1.97 -19.69
N TYR A 210 5.41 2.37 -18.43
CA TYR A 210 6.28 3.52 -18.14
C TYR A 210 7.73 3.25 -18.54
N ALA A 211 8.25 2.05 -18.21
CA ALA A 211 9.61 1.64 -18.51
C ALA A 211 9.94 1.67 -20.02
N LEU A 212 8.99 1.28 -20.88
CA LEU A 212 9.19 1.36 -22.34
C LEU A 212 9.58 2.76 -22.82
N GLY A 213 9.08 3.81 -22.21
CA GLY A 213 9.39 5.17 -22.64
C GLY A 213 10.67 5.76 -22.07
N THR A 214 11.29 5.12 -21.10
CA THR A 214 12.56 5.58 -20.52
C THR A 214 13.77 4.96 -21.21
N ILE A 215 13.60 3.77 -21.83
CA ILE A 215 14.70 3.02 -22.47
C ILE A 215 14.95 3.51 -23.91
N ASP A 216 13.92 3.84 -24.69
CA ASP A 216 14.02 4.07 -26.13
C ASP A 216 13.93 5.55 -26.60
N GLY A 217 14.15 6.52 -25.72
CA GLY A 217 14.11 7.93 -26.10
C GLY A 217 12.74 8.48 -26.51
N GLY A 218 11.66 7.76 -26.26
CA GLY A 218 10.32 8.31 -26.02
C GLY A 218 9.39 8.58 -27.19
N THR A 219 9.71 8.32 -28.44
CA THR A 219 8.88 8.78 -29.59
C THR A 219 8.03 7.70 -30.30
N GLN A 220 8.28 6.41 -30.12
CA GLN A 220 7.61 5.36 -30.91
C GLN A 220 6.68 4.41 -30.16
N ASP A 221 6.48 4.56 -28.85
CA ASP A 221 5.92 3.51 -28.02
C ASP A 221 4.43 3.60 -27.65
N GLY A 222 3.68 4.51 -28.27
CA GLY A 222 2.22 4.62 -28.00
C GLY A 222 1.48 3.31 -28.25
N ALA A 223 1.78 2.61 -29.34
CA ALA A 223 1.12 1.35 -29.69
C ALA A 223 1.51 0.20 -28.74
N ALA A 224 2.81 0.08 -28.38
CA ALA A 224 3.26 -0.93 -27.44
C ALA A 224 2.66 -0.72 -26.04
N ARG A 225 2.59 0.53 -25.56
CA ARG A 225 1.92 0.90 -24.30
C ARG A 225 0.42 0.60 -24.35
N GLU A 226 -0.25 0.95 -25.44
CA GLU A 226 -1.67 0.63 -25.62
C GLU A 226 -1.91 -0.87 -25.50
N LYS A 227 -1.07 -1.70 -26.14
CA LYS A 227 -1.15 -3.16 -26.05
C LYS A 227 -1.00 -3.67 -24.61
N LEU A 228 -0.09 -3.06 -23.82
CA LEU A 228 0.09 -3.40 -22.41
C LEU A 228 -1.14 -3.04 -21.59
N TYR A 229 -1.64 -1.81 -21.67
CA TYR A 229 -2.80 -1.39 -20.89
C TYR A 229 -4.07 -2.17 -21.23
N ARG A 230 -4.23 -2.64 -22.49
CA ARG A 230 -5.34 -3.51 -22.88
C ARG A 230 -5.30 -4.89 -22.21
N GLN A 231 -4.16 -5.32 -21.66
CA GLN A 231 -4.03 -6.57 -20.90
C GLN A 231 -4.67 -6.47 -19.49
N ILE A 232 -4.91 -5.26 -18.97
CA ILE A 232 -5.62 -5.11 -17.70
C ILE A 232 -7.08 -5.55 -17.90
N PRO A 233 -7.55 -6.59 -17.17
CA PRO A 233 -8.93 -7.09 -17.29
C PRO A 233 -9.96 -6.01 -16.95
N THR A 234 -11.12 -6.06 -17.61
CA THR A 234 -12.23 -5.13 -17.34
C THR A 234 -13.37 -5.80 -16.59
N LYS A 235 -13.64 -7.09 -16.88
CA LYS A 235 -14.74 -7.82 -16.28
C LYS A 235 -14.46 -8.10 -14.80
N GLY A 236 -15.31 -7.54 -13.92
CA GLY A 236 -15.17 -7.71 -12.47
C GLY A 236 -13.94 -7.02 -11.86
N ALA A 237 -13.26 -6.16 -12.62
CA ALA A 237 -12.09 -5.45 -12.11
C ALA A 237 -12.51 -4.30 -11.16
N PRO A 238 -11.77 -4.07 -10.08
CA PRO A 238 -12.05 -2.99 -9.14
C PRO A 238 -11.81 -1.61 -9.80
N PRO A 239 -12.48 -0.55 -9.31
CA PRO A 239 -12.38 0.81 -9.87
C PRO A 239 -10.93 1.32 -9.97
N PHE A 240 -10.05 0.97 -9.05
CA PHE A 240 -8.62 1.30 -9.12
C PHE A 240 -7.96 0.74 -10.38
N ALA A 241 -8.15 -0.55 -10.69
CA ALA A 241 -7.57 -1.19 -11.87
C ALA A 241 -8.14 -0.62 -13.17
N LEU A 242 -9.47 -0.38 -13.21
CA LEU A 242 -10.13 0.26 -14.34
C LEU A 242 -9.63 1.68 -14.59
N CYS A 243 -9.47 2.47 -13.53
CA CYS A 243 -8.89 3.81 -13.63
C CYS A 243 -7.46 3.77 -14.18
N ARG A 244 -6.60 2.88 -13.67
CA ARG A 244 -5.23 2.70 -14.18
C ARG A 244 -5.23 2.36 -15.67
N ARG A 245 -6.07 1.41 -16.07
CA ARG A 245 -6.21 1.02 -17.48
C ARG A 245 -6.61 2.20 -18.35
N ALA A 246 -7.69 2.88 -17.99
CA ALA A 246 -8.21 3.99 -18.78
C ALA A 246 -7.23 5.17 -18.85
N ASN A 247 -6.60 5.54 -17.73
CA ASN A 247 -5.60 6.62 -17.70
C ASN A 247 -4.36 6.28 -18.55
N GLY A 248 -3.90 5.02 -18.50
CA GLY A 248 -2.80 4.55 -19.32
C GLY A 248 -3.12 4.53 -20.82
N LEU A 249 -4.34 4.09 -21.18
CA LEU A 249 -4.82 4.17 -22.58
C LEU A 249 -4.92 5.63 -23.05
N ALA A 250 -5.42 6.54 -22.21
CA ALA A 250 -5.47 7.96 -22.54
C ALA A 250 -4.07 8.49 -22.89
N TYR A 251 -3.07 8.17 -22.08
CA TYR A 251 -1.68 8.59 -22.35
C TYR A 251 -1.13 7.96 -23.65
N ALA A 252 -1.32 6.65 -23.84
CA ALA A 252 -0.82 5.93 -24.99
C ALA A 252 -1.42 6.43 -26.32
N LEU A 253 -2.73 6.69 -26.33
CA LEU A 253 -3.45 7.21 -27.48
C LEU A 253 -3.10 8.67 -27.78
N TRP A 254 -2.91 9.48 -26.73
CA TRP A 254 -2.46 10.86 -26.88
C TRP A 254 -1.08 10.93 -27.56
N LYS A 255 -0.16 10.03 -27.15
CA LYS A 255 1.17 9.90 -27.78
C LYS A 255 1.09 9.47 -29.27
N GLN A 256 0.02 8.79 -29.68
CA GLN A 256 -0.24 8.40 -31.07
C GLN A 256 -0.99 9.51 -31.86
N GLY A 257 -1.29 10.66 -31.26
CA GLY A 257 -2.07 11.73 -31.89
C GLY A 257 -3.59 11.48 -31.93
N ARG A 258 -4.09 10.37 -31.36
CA ARG A 258 -5.51 9.98 -31.32
C ARG A 258 -6.26 10.71 -30.19
N ARG A 259 -6.32 12.05 -30.32
CA ARG A 259 -6.76 12.95 -29.22
C ARG A 259 -8.18 12.68 -28.73
N GLN A 260 -9.13 12.47 -29.64
CA GLN A 260 -10.54 12.23 -29.24
C GLN A 260 -10.70 10.96 -28.39
N GLU A 261 -10.07 9.87 -28.82
CA GLU A 261 -10.08 8.61 -28.08
C GLU A 261 -9.33 8.75 -26.75
N ALA A 262 -8.20 9.44 -26.74
CA ALA A 262 -7.44 9.74 -25.53
C ALA A 262 -8.28 10.51 -24.51
N ALA A 263 -9.02 11.55 -24.95
CA ALA A 263 -9.91 12.32 -24.08
C ALA A 263 -11.05 11.47 -23.51
N ALA A 264 -11.65 10.61 -24.34
CA ALA A 264 -12.69 9.69 -23.88
C ALA A 264 -12.19 8.78 -22.76
N HIS A 265 -10.99 8.20 -22.92
CA HIS A 265 -10.37 7.37 -21.87
C HIS A 265 -9.94 8.16 -20.63
N ALA A 266 -9.53 9.41 -20.78
CA ALA A 266 -9.22 10.26 -19.61
C ALA A 266 -10.48 10.56 -18.78
N ARG A 267 -11.62 10.83 -19.44
CA ARG A 267 -12.92 11.00 -18.76
C ARG A 267 -13.38 9.69 -18.10
N GLU A 268 -13.21 8.55 -18.77
CA GLU A 268 -13.47 7.23 -18.21
C GLU A 268 -12.64 6.97 -16.96
N ALA A 269 -11.34 7.30 -16.98
CA ALA A 269 -10.46 7.18 -15.81
C ALA A 269 -10.94 8.04 -14.65
N ALA A 270 -11.31 9.30 -14.90
CA ALA A 270 -11.83 10.20 -13.88
C ALA A 270 -13.14 9.69 -13.26
N ARG A 271 -14.01 9.05 -14.06
CA ARG A 271 -15.26 8.41 -13.59
C ARG A 271 -14.94 7.20 -12.70
N HIS A 272 -14.10 6.26 -13.14
CA HIS A 272 -13.72 5.10 -12.34
C HIS A 272 -13.05 5.49 -11.03
N ALA A 273 -12.20 6.51 -11.04
CA ALA A 273 -11.61 7.05 -9.82
C ALA A 273 -12.69 7.62 -8.89
N GLY A 274 -13.70 8.30 -9.43
CA GLY A 274 -14.87 8.78 -8.67
C GLY A 274 -15.68 7.66 -8.06
N ASP A 275 -16.03 6.65 -8.86
CA ASP A 275 -16.81 5.48 -8.43
C ASP A 275 -16.12 4.72 -7.29
N GLY A 276 -14.79 4.58 -7.35
CA GLY A 276 -13.98 3.97 -6.28
C GLY A 276 -13.62 4.92 -5.14
N GLY A 277 -13.94 6.21 -5.26
CA GLY A 277 -13.55 7.25 -4.32
C GLY A 277 -12.03 7.50 -4.24
N HIS A 278 -11.27 7.14 -5.29
CA HIS A 278 -9.83 7.33 -5.38
C HIS A 278 -9.50 8.78 -5.77
N VAL A 279 -9.40 9.64 -4.78
CA VAL A 279 -9.25 11.10 -4.96
C VAL A 279 -7.95 11.45 -5.70
N ARG A 280 -6.84 10.84 -5.32
CA ARG A 280 -5.53 11.03 -5.96
C ARG A 280 -5.54 10.57 -7.42
N MET A 281 -6.10 9.41 -7.70
CA MET A 281 -6.24 8.88 -9.06
C MET A 281 -7.11 9.79 -9.93
N ARG A 282 -8.16 10.40 -9.34
CA ARG A 282 -9.01 11.36 -10.04
C ARG A 282 -8.23 12.62 -10.43
N ALA A 283 -7.35 13.12 -9.55
CA ALA A 283 -6.48 14.24 -9.90
C ALA A 283 -5.57 13.90 -11.08
N MET A 284 -4.96 12.71 -11.09
CA MET A 284 -4.11 12.25 -12.19
C MET A 284 -4.89 12.15 -13.53
N ALA A 285 -6.10 11.61 -13.50
CA ALA A 285 -6.96 11.51 -14.69
C ALA A 285 -7.38 12.89 -15.21
N LEU A 286 -7.74 13.83 -14.33
CA LEU A 286 -8.04 15.21 -14.69
C LEU A 286 -6.81 15.96 -15.25
N ALA A 287 -5.63 15.76 -14.67
CA ALA A 287 -4.39 16.31 -15.20
C ALA A 287 -4.08 15.76 -16.60
N MET A 288 -4.37 14.48 -16.85
CA MET A 288 -4.24 13.89 -18.18
C MET A 288 -5.25 14.51 -19.16
N LEU A 289 -6.50 14.68 -18.76
CA LEU A 289 -7.54 15.35 -19.58
C LEU A 289 -7.13 16.76 -19.95
N ALA A 290 -6.61 17.53 -18.99
CA ALA A 290 -6.11 18.90 -19.21
C ALA A 290 -4.94 18.98 -20.22
N ARG A 291 -4.14 17.91 -20.36
CA ARG A 291 -3.07 17.83 -21.39
C ARG A 291 -3.60 17.48 -22.77
N ILE A 292 -4.70 16.75 -22.85
CA ILE A 292 -5.28 16.30 -24.10
C ILE A 292 -6.22 17.36 -24.68
N GLU A 293 -7.07 17.94 -23.86
CA GLU A 293 -8.08 18.91 -24.28
C GLU A 293 -7.50 20.32 -24.47
N GLN A 294 -8.33 21.21 -25.01
CA GLN A 294 -8.04 22.64 -25.19
C GLN A 294 -9.27 23.45 -24.75
N GLY A 295 -9.04 24.74 -24.48
CA GLY A 295 -10.11 25.65 -24.11
C GLY A 295 -10.67 25.43 -22.69
N PRO A 296 -11.95 25.77 -22.47
CA PRO A 296 -12.54 25.80 -21.13
C PRO A 296 -12.54 24.44 -20.40
N GLU A 297 -12.70 23.34 -21.11
CA GLU A 297 -12.69 22.00 -20.50
C GLU A 297 -11.29 21.64 -19.95
N ALA A 298 -10.25 21.97 -20.69
CA ALA A 298 -8.87 21.78 -20.23
C ALA A 298 -8.58 22.60 -18.98
N GLU A 299 -9.05 23.85 -18.94
CA GLU A 299 -8.88 24.73 -17.79
C GLU A 299 -9.63 24.23 -16.56
N ASP A 300 -10.90 23.82 -16.68
CA ASP A 300 -11.68 23.22 -15.58
C ASP A 300 -10.97 21.98 -15.04
N ALA A 301 -10.53 21.08 -15.92
CA ALA A 301 -9.83 19.87 -15.53
C ALA A 301 -8.52 20.19 -14.78
N ARG A 302 -7.77 21.19 -15.23
CA ARG A 302 -6.52 21.64 -14.59
C ARG A 302 -6.78 22.21 -13.21
N VAL A 303 -7.74 23.13 -13.08
CA VAL A 303 -8.11 23.75 -11.79
C VAL A 303 -8.52 22.69 -10.77
N ARG A 304 -9.36 21.74 -11.19
CA ARG A 304 -9.81 20.66 -10.32
C ARG A 304 -8.69 19.72 -9.91
N ALA A 305 -7.81 19.33 -10.84
CA ALA A 305 -6.65 18.51 -10.54
C ALA A 305 -5.72 19.18 -9.52
N THR A 306 -5.40 20.46 -9.74
CA THR A 306 -4.55 21.27 -8.84
C THR A 306 -5.18 21.40 -7.45
N SER A 307 -6.49 21.73 -7.38
CA SER A 307 -7.21 21.84 -6.11
C SER A 307 -7.20 20.52 -5.31
N ILE A 308 -7.29 19.38 -6.00
CA ILE A 308 -7.17 18.06 -5.33
C ILE A 308 -5.73 17.85 -4.83
N GLY A 309 -4.71 18.09 -5.67
CA GLY A 309 -3.31 17.94 -5.29
C GLY A 309 -2.94 18.77 -4.06
N GLN A 310 -3.35 20.03 -4.03
CA GLN A 310 -3.13 20.91 -2.88
C GLN A 310 -3.77 20.36 -1.59
N ARG A 311 -4.99 19.83 -1.67
CA ARG A 311 -5.65 19.21 -0.50
C ARG A 311 -5.00 17.92 -0.03
N LEU A 312 -4.36 17.19 -0.93
CA LEU A 312 -3.63 15.98 -0.63
C LEU A 312 -2.19 16.25 -0.16
N GLU A 313 -1.70 17.50 -0.28
CA GLU A 313 -0.33 17.89 0.03
C GLU A 313 0.70 17.08 -0.81
N ASP A 314 0.32 16.70 -2.04
CA ASP A 314 1.22 16.02 -3.00
C ASP A 314 2.11 17.08 -3.71
N GLU A 315 3.42 16.81 -3.82
CA GLU A 315 4.40 17.65 -4.53
C GLU A 315 4.63 17.22 -5.99
#